data_5edceeb591ea905eb10deb779f156140
#
_entry.id   5edceeb591ea905eb10deb779f156140
#
_cell.length_a   1.000
_cell.length_b   1.000
_cell.length_c   1.000
_cell.angle_alpha   90.00
_cell.angle_beta   90.00
_cell.angle_gamma   90.00
#
_symmetry.space_group_name_H-M   'P 1'
#
loop_
_entity.id
_entity.type
_entity.pdbx_description
1 polymer ?
#
loop_
_entity_poly.entity_id
_entity_poly.type
_entity_poly.pdbx_seq_one_letter_code
_entity_poly.pdbx_strand_id
1 'polypeptide(L)'
;MTLPAERPGTTLLIVDDKPQNLRLISDFLAEQGFELMLTRSGAQALEKIELAMPDLVLLDVTMPEMDGFEVCRRLKNNVRTAALPVIFMTALDDTAHKVEGFRLGAVDYITKPIQREELLARIQHHLQFHNLQKELLSKSEDLAQKNAELEAYAHTIAHSLKTPLAAASRFLEILHKFKSEDLTAEQRHLVQQAFSALAMTGDAVDALLLLSTVAQQSVELQPLEMGALVEQVLNQLADLRARTRASLKLPKAWPLALGYAPWVGEVWLNLLSNALKYGGSPPSIELGGTPQGSHVRFWVRDNGQTLSEQERKRIFIAFTRLHQERAAGHGLGLVTVQRIVSKLGGNVGVSAATQGGNEFFFALPAASKAGR
;
A
#
# COMPACT_ATOMS: atom_id res chain seq x y z
N MET A 1 27.36 28.91 -3.09
CA MET A 1 26.23 28.15 -2.51
C MET A 1 26.84 27.30 -1.43
N THR A 2 26.88 27.79 -0.19
CA THR A 2 27.44 27.10 0.98
C THR A 2 26.52 25.90 1.31
N LEU A 3 27.07 24.69 1.13
CA LEU A 3 26.42 23.45 1.59
C LEU A 3 26.20 23.54 3.11
N PRO A 4 25.07 23.00 3.64
CA PRO A 4 24.81 23.03 5.07
C PRO A 4 25.93 22.30 5.80
N ALA A 5 26.42 22.93 6.87
CA ALA A 5 27.41 22.35 7.78
C ALA A 5 26.91 20.98 8.26
N GLU A 6 27.74 19.95 8.08
CA GLU A 6 27.44 18.59 8.47
C GLU A 6 27.14 18.50 9.97
N ARG A 7 26.26 17.56 10.33
CA ARG A 7 25.87 17.33 11.73
C ARG A 7 27.10 16.99 12.55
N PRO A 8 27.33 17.62 13.72
CA PRO A 8 28.42 17.25 14.61
C PRO A 8 28.28 15.78 15.01
N GLY A 9 29.32 14.98 14.78
CA GLY A 9 29.37 13.58 15.20
C GLY A 9 29.37 12.54 14.08
N THR A 10 29.59 12.91 12.80
CA THR A 10 29.73 11.91 11.72
C THR A 10 31.11 11.22 11.80
N THR A 11 31.11 9.92 12.04
CA THR A 11 32.33 9.13 12.26
C THR A 11 32.74 8.39 11.00
N LEU A 12 33.98 8.60 10.54
CA LEU A 12 34.56 7.89 9.40
C LEU A 12 35.65 6.94 9.86
N LEU A 13 35.66 5.70 9.34
CA LEU A 13 36.78 4.77 9.52
C LEU A 13 37.70 4.84 8.30
N ILE A 14 38.96 5.10 8.53
CA ILE A 14 40.01 5.11 7.48
C ILE A 14 40.95 3.95 7.73
N VAL A 15 41.10 3.10 6.71
CA VAL A 15 41.91 1.89 6.74
C VAL A 15 42.97 1.95 5.64
N ASP A 16 44.23 2.10 5.99
CA ASP A 16 45.37 2.12 5.05
C ASP A 16 46.63 1.68 5.81
N ASP A 17 47.43 0.77 5.25
CA ASP A 17 48.64 0.24 5.90
C ASP A 17 49.77 1.28 6.03
N LYS A 18 49.70 2.33 5.20
CA LYS A 18 50.73 3.39 5.13
C LYS A 18 50.37 4.55 6.07
N PRO A 19 51.18 4.80 7.15
CA PRO A 19 50.93 5.89 8.07
C PRO A 19 50.88 7.28 7.44
N GLN A 20 51.60 7.46 6.32
CA GLN A 20 51.62 8.74 5.58
C GLN A 20 50.26 9.04 4.93
N ASN A 21 49.59 8.02 4.36
CA ASN A 21 48.26 8.17 3.78
C ASN A 21 47.23 8.48 4.86
N LEU A 22 47.26 7.70 5.95
CA LEU A 22 46.37 7.93 7.09
C LEU A 22 46.47 9.38 7.61
N ARG A 23 47.69 9.88 7.82
CA ARG A 23 47.91 11.23 8.30
C ARG A 23 47.35 12.26 7.34
N LEU A 24 47.67 12.14 6.03
CA LEU A 24 47.25 13.11 5.02
C LEU A 24 45.72 13.19 4.87
N ILE A 25 45.04 12.04 4.90
CA ILE A 25 43.59 11.95 4.82
C ILE A 25 42.94 12.45 6.12
N SER A 26 43.50 12.03 7.27
CA SER A 26 42.94 12.40 8.58
C SER A 26 43.02 13.89 8.86
N ASP A 27 44.18 14.52 8.56
CA ASP A 27 44.33 15.96 8.77
C ASP A 27 43.31 16.73 7.95
N PHE A 28 43.11 16.38 6.68
CA PHE A 28 42.14 17.03 5.83
C PHE A 28 40.69 16.81 6.29
N LEU A 29 40.29 15.58 6.64
CA LEU A 29 38.92 15.28 7.04
C LEU A 29 38.58 15.81 8.44
N ALA A 30 39.55 15.88 9.34
CA ALA A 30 39.38 16.51 10.64
C ALA A 30 39.10 18.02 10.53
N GLU A 31 39.76 18.72 9.60
CA GLU A 31 39.47 20.13 9.27
C GLU A 31 38.04 20.35 8.77
N GLN A 32 37.41 19.30 8.18
CA GLN A 32 36.01 19.33 7.71
C GLN A 32 35.01 18.96 8.80
N GLY A 33 35.44 18.65 10.03
CA GLY A 33 34.58 18.38 11.18
C GLY A 33 34.16 16.92 11.34
N PHE A 34 34.78 15.97 10.65
CA PHE A 34 34.52 14.56 10.83
C PHE A 34 35.22 13.99 12.06
N GLU A 35 34.54 13.09 12.77
CA GLU A 35 35.19 12.23 13.77
C GLU A 35 35.86 11.06 13.05
N LEU A 36 37.13 10.77 13.42
CA LEU A 36 37.95 9.83 12.65
C LEU A 36 38.40 8.64 13.49
N MET A 37 38.13 7.45 12.95
CA MET A 37 38.73 6.19 13.41
C MET A 37 39.81 5.76 12.43
N LEU A 38 41.01 5.53 12.89
CA LEU A 38 42.16 5.17 12.03
C LEU A 38 42.65 3.76 12.36
N THR A 39 42.85 2.94 11.32
CA THR A 39 43.44 1.61 11.46
C THR A 39 44.44 1.32 10.35
N ARG A 40 45.37 0.44 10.65
CA ARG A 40 46.49 0.07 9.73
C ARG A 40 46.34 -1.34 9.14
N SER A 41 45.30 -2.06 9.51
CA SER A 41 45.05 -3.42 8.99
C SER A 41 43.57 -3.75 8.94
N GLY A 42 43.18 -4.67 8.04
CA GLY A 42 41.82 -5.13 7.89
C GLY A 42 41.27 -5.80 9.18
N ALA A 43 42.09 -6.52 9.92
CA ALA A 43 41.67 -7.15 11.17
C ALA A 43 41.25 -6.09 12.23
N GLN A 44 42.11 -5.07 12.43
CA GLN A 44 41.83 -3.98 13.35
C GLN A 44 40.57 -3.17 12.91
N ALA A 45 40.33 -3.03 11.60
CA ALA A 45 39.13 -2.37 11.08
C ALA A 45 37.88 -3.10 11.50
N LEU A 46 37.82 -4.43 11.35
CA LEU A 46 36.69 -5.26 11.76
C LEU A 46 36.46 -5.19 13.27
N GLU A 47 37.51 -5.30 14.10
CA GLU A 47 37.41 -5.17 15.55
C GLU A 47 36.85 -3.80 15.96
N LYS A 48 37.32 -2.70 15.35
CA LYS A 48 36.84 -1.36 15.68
C LYS A 48 35.37 -1.15 15.29
N ILE A 49 34.96 -1.69 14.14
CA ILE A 49 33.55 -1.62 13.69
C ILE A 49 32.63 -2.37 14.66
N GLU A 50 33.08 -3.48 15.24
CA GLU A 50 32.30 -4.20 16.27
C GLU A 50 32.12 -3.40 17.55
N LEU A 51 33.13 -2.62 17.95
CA LEU A 51 33.11 -1.77 19.14
C LEU A 51 32.34 -0.45 18.93
N ALA A 52 32.54 0.18 17.77
CA ALA A 52 31.89 1.44 17.41
C ALA A 52 31.63 1.47 15.90
N MET A 53 30.34 1.56 15.52
CA MET A 53 29.92 1.57 14.13
C MET A 53 30.19 2.93 13.48
N PRO A 54 31.05 3.02 12.45
CA PRO A 54 31.23 4.28 11.70
C PRO A 54 30.07 4.52 10.73
N ASP A 55 29.93 5.73 10.25
CA ASP A 55 28.94 6.11 9.22
C ASP A 55 29.40 5.79 7.81
N LEU A 56 30.72 5.69 7.59
CA LEU A 56 31.33 5.33 6.29
C LEU A 56 32.76 4.79 6.49
N VAL A 57 33.18 3.86 5.63
CA VAL A 57 34.53 3.30 5.63
C VAL A 57 35.28 3.72 4.36
N LEU A 58 36.45 4.33 4.54
CA LEU A 58 37.45 4.50 3.50
C LEU A 58 38.46 3.36 3.63
N LEU A 59 38.58 2.52 2.61
CA LEU A 59 39.29 1.25 2.70
C LEU A 59 40.32 1.10 1.59
N ASP A 60 41.59 1.01 1.97
CA ASP A 60 42.64 0.67 0.99
C ASP A 60 42.45 -0.77 0.48
N VAL A 61 42.54 -0.94 -0.82
CA VAL A 61 42.45 -2.26 -1.45
C VAL A 61 43.68 -3.09 -1.13
N THR A 62 44.89 -2.52 -1.18
CA THR A 62 46.15 -3.25 -1.09
C THR A 62 46.76 -3.13 0.30
N MET A 63 46.47 -4.10 1.14
CA MET A 63 47.01 -4.21 2.49
C MET A 63 47.63 -5.59 2.75
N PRO A 64 48.66 -5.70 3.62
CA PRO A 64 49.21 -6.98 4.00
C PRO A 64 48.23 -7.82 4.83
N GLU A 65 48.37 -9.15 4.80
CA GLU A 65 47.60 -10.17 5.52
C GLU A 65 46.11 -10.24 5.10
N MET A 66 45.36 -9.17 5.20
CA MET A 66 43.95 -9.08 4.81
C MET A 66 43.75 -7.86 3.93
N ASP A 67 43.46 -8.10 2.65
CA ASP A 67 43.20 -7.04 1.67
C ASP A 67 41.83 -6.35 1.89
N GLY A 68 41.62 -5.23 1.24
CA GLY A 68 40.38 -4.46 1.37
C GLY A 68 39.15 -5.21 0.85
N PHE A 69 39.31 -6.10 -0.13
CA PHE A 69 38.21 -6.89 -0.66
C PHE A 69 37.67 -7.90 0.36
N GLU A 70 38.56 -8.57 1.08
CA GLU A 70 38.20 -9.51 2.14
C GLU A 70 37.52 -8.79 3.31
N VAL A 71 37.99 -7.58 3.68
CA VAL A 71 37.33 -6.76 4.70
C VAL A 71 35.90 -6.39 4.24
N CYS A 72 35.76 -5.88 3.01
CA CYS A 72 34.45 -5.52 2.44
C CYS A 72 33.50 -6.73 2.39
N ARG A 73 33.97 -7.89 1.93
CA ARG A 73 33.20 -9.13 1.88
C ARG A 73 32.65 -9.50 3.26
N ARG A 74 33.48 -9.45 4.30
CA ARG A 74 33.06 -9.74 5.70
C ARG A 74 32.04 -8.75 6.20
N LEU A 75 32.23 -7.45 5.93
CA LEU A 75 31.25 -6.41 6.28
C LEU A 75 29.91 -6.63 5.59
N LYS A 76 29.90 -6.95 4.30
CA LYS A 76 28.66 -7.14 3.51
C LYS A 76 27.93 -8.44 3.82
N ASN A 77 28.62 -9.46 4.31
CA ASN A 77 28.03 -10.73 4.75
C ASN A 77 27.47 -10.69 6.18
N ASN A 78 27.73 -9.66 6.96
CA ASN A 78 27.20 -9.50 8.30
C ASN A 78 25.99 -8.55 8.29
N VAL A 79 24.84 -9.02 8.75
CA VAL A 79 23.57 -8.28 8.77
C VAL A 79 23.69 -6.91 9.44
N ARG A 80 24.51 -6.77 10.48
CA ARG A 80 24.72 -5.50 11.20
C ARG A 80 25.50 -4.46 10.39
N THR A 81 26.41 -4.91 9.52
CA THR A 81 27.32 -4.03 8.77
C THR A 81 27.07 -4.02 7.27
N ALA A 82 26.14 -4.83 6.77
CA ALA A 82 25.85 -4.94 5.34
C ALA A 82 25.46 -3.60 4.68
N ALA A 83 24.74 -2.76 5.42
CA ALA A 83 24.31 -1.44 4.95
C ALA A 83 25.41 -0.36 5.05
N LEU A 84 26.51 -0.61 5.77
CA LEU A 84 27.60 0.35 5.96
C LEU A 84 28.27 0.70 4.61
N PRO A 85 28.32 1.99 4.19
CA PRO A 85 28.93 2.38 2.94
C PRO A 85 30.46 2.22 3.00
N VAL A 86 31.02 1.53 2.01
CA VAL A 86 32.46 1.32 1.85
C VAL A 86 32.93 1.97 0.55
N ILE A 87 33.89 2.88 0.64
CA ILE A 87 34.55 3.50 -0.50
C ILE A 87 35.98 2.94 -0.55
N PHE A 88 36.34 2.33 -1.68
CA PHE A 88 37.69 1.84 -1.88
C PHE A 88 38.67 2.94 -2.27
N MET A 89 39.89 2.87 -1.75
CA MET A 89 41.04 3.65 -2.19
C MET A 89 41.96 2.76 -3.03
N THR A 90 42.15 3.01 -4.32
CA THR A 90 42.84 2.12 -5.27
C THR A 90 43.86 2.87 -6.14
N ALA A 91 44.81 2.17 -6.72
CA ALA A 91 45.74 2.76 -7.72
C ALA A 91 45.03 3.02 -9.08
N LEU A 92 45.58 3.94 -9.89
CA LEU A 92 44.93 4.50 -11.08
C LEU A 92 44.55 3.48 -12.17
N ASP A 93 45.30 2.38 -12.31
CA ASP A 93 45.23 1.51 -13.51
C ASP A 93 44.44 0.22 -13.33
N ASP A 94 43.64 0.10 -12.25
CA ASP A 94 43.09 -1.17 -11.88
C ASP A 94 41.56 -1.29 -12.14
N THR A 95 41.21 -1.35 -13.43
CA THR A 95 39.80 -1.52 -13.85
C THR A 95 39.20 -2.84 -13.34
N ALA A 96 39.99 -3.91 -13.20
CA ALA A 96 39.55 -5.19 -12.72
C ALA A 96 39.14 -5.12 -11.23
N HIS A 97 39.95 -4.46 -10.41
CA HIS A 97 39.65 -4.24 -9.00
C HIS A 97 38.44 -3.34 -8.76
N LYS A 98 38.18 -2.35 -9.63
CA LYS A 98 36.96 -1.51 -9.57
C LYS A 98 35.69 -2.34 -9.77
N VAL A 99 35.68 -3.21 -10.78
CA VAL A 99 34.53 -4.09 -11.06
C VAL A 99 34.33 -5.09 -9.92
N GLU A 100 35.39 -5.65 -9.36
CA GLU A 100 35.31 -6.56 -8.23
C GLU A 100 34.77 -5.87 -6.97
N GLY A 101 35.23 -4.66 -6.67
CA GLY A 101 34.76 -3.86 -5.54
C GLY A 101 33.24 -3.60 -5.58
N PHE A 102 32.71 -3.25 -6.72
CA PHE A 102 31.24 -3.08 -6.88
C PHE A 102 30.47 -4.40 -6.72
N ARG A 103 31.01 -5.52 -7.23
CA ARG A 103 30.40 -6.86 -7.03
C ARG A 103 30.34 -7.27 -5.56
N LEU A 104 31.33 -6.84 -4.76
CA LEU A 104 31.38 -7.07 -3.33
C LEU A 104 30.47 -6.15 -2.52
N GLY A 105 29.83 -5.16 -3.18
CA GLY A 105 28.88 -4.25 -2.55
C GLY A 105 29.49 -2.95 -2.03
N ALA A 106 30.71 -2.57 -2.46
CA ALA A 106 31.21 -1.23 -2.23
C ALA A 106 30.36 -0.19 -2.98
N VAL A 107 30.21 0.98 -2.39
CA VAL A 107 29.38 2.04 -2.98
C VAL A 107 30.14 2.91 -3.96
N ASP A 108 31.48 2.99 -3.84
CA ASP A 108 32.33 3.80 -4.71
C ASP A 108 33.82 3.43 -4.57
N TYR A 109 34.66 4.11 -5.35
CA TYR A 109 36.12 4.04 -5.26
C TYR A 109 36.76 5.42 -5.47
N ILE A 110 37.96 5.62 -4.94
CA ILE A 110 38.77 6.80 -5.10
C ILE A 110 40.18 6.38 -5.59
N THR A 111 40.67 7.02 -6.62
CA THR A 111 41.97 6.70 -7.17
C THR A 111 43.09 7.44 -6.44
N LYS A 112 44.21 6.76 -6.16
CA LYS A 112 45.43 7.36 -5.63
C LYS A 112 46.29 7.93 -6.78
N PRO A 113 46.85 9.16 -6.69
CA PRO A 113 46.88 10.03 -5.52
C PRO A 113 45.53 10.69 -5.22
N ILE A 114 45.13 10.71 -3.95
CA ILE A 114 43.82 11.19 -3.54
C ILE A 114 43.71 12.71 -3.68
N GLN A 115 42.71 13.16 -4.45
CA GLN A 115 42.38 14.58 -4.58
C GLN A 115 41.39 14.94 -3.47
N ARG A 116 41.68 15.99 -2.69
CA ARG A 116 40.92 16.36 -1.48
C ARG A 116 39.45 16.69 -1.79
N GLU A 117 39.22 17.44 -2.86
CA GLU A 117 37.88 17.86 -3.28
C GLU A 117 37.04 16.67 -3.75
N GLU A 118 37.63 15.71 -4.47
CA GLU A 118 36.97 14.50 -4.92
C GLU A 118 36.61 13.61 -3.73
N LEU A 119 37.55 13.39 -2.81
CA LEU A 119 37.31 12.62 -1.59
C LEU A 119 36.13 13.15 -0.81
N LEU A 120 36.13 14.47 -0.53
CA LEU A 120 35.06 15.11 0.23
C LEU A 120 33.71 14.99 -0.47
N ALA A 121 33.65 15.27 -1.77
CA ALA A 121 32.42 15.19 -2.56
C ALA A 121 31.80 13.78 -2.54
N ARG A 122 32.65 12.73 -2.68
CA ARG A 122 32.17 11.33 -2.64
C ARG A 122 31.70 10.92 -1.25
N ILE A 123 32.44 11.27 -0.19
CA ILE A 123 32.02 11.02 1.18
C ILE A 123 30.66 11.66 1.46
N GLN A 124 30.51 12.96 1.18
CA GLN A 124 29.28 13.69 1.40
C GLN A 124 28.11 13.10 0.62
N HIS A 125 28.33 12.75 -0.65
CA HIS A 125 27.29 12.13 -1.48
C HIS A 125 26.78 10.82 -0.88
N HIS A 126 27.69 9.92 -0.49
CA HIS A 126 27.31 8.62 0.03
C HIS A 126 26.72 8.67 1.45
N LEU A 127 27.22 9.57 2.30
CA LEU A 127 26.62 9.82 3.61
C LEU A 127 25.19 10.38 3.49
N GLN A 128 24.99 11.36 2.60
CA GLN A 128 23.67 11.93 2.36
C GLN A 128 22.69 10.87 1.84
N PHE A 129 23.11 10.07 0.86
CA PHE A 129 22.29 8.99 0.31
C PHE A 129 21.92 7.95 1.37
N HIS A 130 22.89 7.50 2.16
CA HIS A 130 22.67 6.54 3.24
C HIS A 130 21.71 7.08 4.32
N ASN A 131 21.86 8.33 4.71
CA ASN A 131 21.00 8.99 5.69
C ASN A 131 19.56 9.13 5.17
N LEU A 132 19.38 9.54 3.90
CA LEU A 132 18.05 9.63 3.29
C LEU A 132 17.37 8.27 3.19
N GLN A 133 18.12 7.23 2.84
CA GLN A 133 17.59 5.86 2.79
C GLN A 133 17.14 5.38 4.17
N LYS A 134 17.93 5.62 5.21
CA LYS A 134 17.60 5.29 6.60
C LYS A 134 16.38 6.07 7.10
N GLU A 135 16.29 7.36 6.78
CA GLU A 135 15.13 8.19 7.13
C GLU A 135 13.85 7.71 6.42
N LEU A 136 13.96 7.33 5.15
CA LEU A 136 12.83 6.81 4.37
C LEU A 136 12.30 5.50 4.94
N LEU A 137 13.20 4.58 5.30
CA LEU A 137 12.83 3.31 5.94
C LEU A 137 12.14 3.53 7.27
N SER A 138 12.71 4.37 8.13
CA SER A 138 12.12 4.71 9.43
C SER A 138 10.73 5.35 9.29
N LYS A 139 10.56 6.28 8.35
CA LYS A 139 9.23 6.89 8.07
C LYS A 139 8.23 5.88 7.52
N SER A 140 8.69 4.95 6.68
CA SER A 140 7.83 3.88 6.15
C SER A 140 7.33 2.96 7.26
N GLU A 141 8.20 2.59 8.20
CA GLU A 141 7.84 1.78 9.37
C GLU A 141 6.87 2.51 10.30
N ASP A 142 7.13 3.79 10.60
CA ASP A 142 6.24 4.63 11.44
C ASP A 142 4.85 4.79 10.79
N LEU A 143 4.79 5.01 9.48
CA LEU A 143 3.53 5.08 8.75
C LEU A 143 2.77 3.75 8.76
N ALA A 144 3.48 2.62 8.61
CA ALA A 144 2.87 1.30 8.68
C ALA A 144 2.28 1.03 10.07
N GLN A 145 3.00 1.38 11.13
CA GLN A 145 2.54 1.24 12.51
C GLN A 145 1.31 2.12 12.78
N LYS A 146 1.34 3.41 12.40
CA LYS A 146 0.19 4.32 12.58
C LYS A 146 -1.04 3.86 11.80
N ASN A 147 -0.84 3.32 10.59
CA ASN A 147 -1.95 2.74 9.84
C ASN A 147 -2.57 1.53 10.56
N ALA A 148 -1.75 0.64 11.12
CA ALA A 148 -2.24 -0.51 11.87
C ALA A 148 -3.00 -0.08 13.14
N GLU A 149 -2.52 0.95 13.85
CA GLU A 149 -3.22 1.52 15.01
C GLU A 149 -4.58 2.12 14.62
N LEU A 150 -4.63 2.93 13.56
CA LEU A 150 -5.88 3.52 13.07
C LEU A 150 -6.90 2.46 12.64
N GLU A 151 -6.45 1.39 12.00
CA GLU A 151 -7.31 0.26 11.61
C GLU A 151 -7.86 -0.48 12.84
N ALA A 152 -7.04 -0.70 13.87
CA ALA A 152 -7.47 -1.29 15.13
C ALA A 152 -8.49 -0.42 15.88
N TYR A 153 -8.28 0.91 15.90
CA TYR A 153 -9.25 1.86 16.46
C TYR A 153 -10.58 1.84 15.71
N ALA A 154 -10.55 1.86 14.37
CA ALA A 154 -11.75 1.80 13.55
C ALA A 154 -12.56 0.53 13.82
N HIS A 155 -11.89 -0.62 13.97
CA HIS A 155 -12.53 -1.89 14.32
C HIS A 155 -13.20 -1.83 15.71
N THR A 156 -12.49 -1.33 16.71
CA THR A 156 -13.01 -1.24 18.09
C THR A 156 -14.23 -0.32 18.18
N ILE A 157 -14.15 0.86 17.54
CA ILE A 157 -15.24 1.84 17.51
C ILE A 157 -16.45 1.25 16.78
N ALA A 158 -16.26 0.67 15.61
CA ALA A 158 -17.34 0.08 14.83
C ALA A 158 -18.03 -1.05 15.59
N HIS A 159 -17.28 -1.94 16.24
CA HIS A 159 -17.85 -2.99 17.08
C HIS A 159 -18.65 -2.43 18.26
N SER A 160 -18.14 -1.40 18.93
CA SER A 160 -18.84 -0.78 20.07
C SER A 160 -20.11 -0.02 19.67
N LEU A 161 -20.19 0.50 18.44
CA LEU A 161 -21.38 1.17 17.91
C LEU A 161 -22.46 0.18 17.44
N LYS A 162 -22.08 -1.02 17.01
CA LYS A 162 -23.03 -2.01 16.48
C LYS A 162 -24.10 -2.42 17.50
N THR A 163 -23.72 -2.61 18.76
CA THR A 163 -24.63 -3.03 19.83
C THR A 163 -25.73 -1.99 20.13
N PRO A 164 -25.42 -0.70 20.43
CA PRO A 164 -26.46 0.31 20.68
C PRO A 164 -27.32 0.59 19.45
N LEU A 165 -26.75 0.54 18.23
CA LEU A 165 -27.52 0.70 17.00
C LEU A 165 -28.51 -0.43 16.79
N ALA A 166 -28.12 -1.68 17.02
CA ALA A 166 -29.02 -2.83 16.95
C ALA A 166 -30.16 -2.73 17.97
N ALA A 167 -29.89 -2.28 19.20
CA ALA A 167 -30.92 -2.05 20.21
C ALA A 167 -31.89 -0.94 19.78
N ALA A 168 -31.39 0.20 19.28
CA ALA A 168 -32.23 1.30 18.81
C ALA A 168 -33.09 0.89 17.60
N SER A 169 -32.54 0.13 16.65
CA SER A 169 -33.28 -0.41 15.50
C SER A 169 -34.40 -1.32 15.95
N ARG A 170 -34.15 -2.20 16.94
CA ARG A 170 -35.16 -3.08 17.49
C ARG A 170 -36.30 -2.33 18.18
N PHE A 171 -36.01 -1.25 18.92
CA PHE A 171 -37.05 -0.42 19.52
C PHE A 171 -37.93 0.28 18.47
N LEU A 172 -37.35 0.81 17.42
CA LEU A 172 -38.09 1.43 16.32
C LEU A 172 -38.90 0.39 15.52
N GLU A 173 -38.38 -0.81 15.33
CA GLU A 173 -39.13 -1.91 14.69
C GLU A 173 -40.36 -2.31 15.51
N ILE A 174 -40.22 -2.38 16.83
CA ILE A 174 -41.36 -2.65 17.76
C ILE A 174 -42.39 -1.52 17.64
N LEU A 175 -41.99 -0.24 17.65
CA LEU A 175 -42.88 0.89 17.50
C LEU A 175 -43.61 0.87 16.15
N HIS A 176 -42.90 0.55 15.08
CA HIS A 176 -43.48 0.50 13.73
C HIS A 176 -44.48 -0.66 13.58
N LYS A 177 -44.17 -1.84 14.15
CA LYS A 177 -44.95 -3.08 13.95
C LYS A 177 -46.13 -3.20 14.87
N PHE A 178 -45.99 -2.79 16.14
CA PHE A 178 -46.99 -3.04 17.18
C PHE A 178 -47.82 -1.83 17.61
N LYS A 179 -47.42 -0.60 17.25
CA LYS A 179 -48.13 0.63 17.60
C LYS A 179 -48.39 1.55 16.40
N SER A 180 -48.32 1.02 15.20
CA SER A 180 -48.50 1.84 13.98
C SER A 180 -49.95 2.39 13.86
N GLU A 181 -50.94 1.73 14.45
CA GLU A 181 -52.35 2.18 14.45
C GLU A 181 -52.57 3.35 15.41
N ASP A 182 -51.80 3.42 16.51
CA ASP A 182 -51.91 4.48 17.53
C ASP A 182 -51.10 5.74 17.17
N LEU A 183 -50.25 5.70 16.15
CA LEU A 183 -49.39 6.81 15.74
C LEU A 183 -50.08 7.74 14.75
N THR A 184 -49.91 9.04 14.93
CA THR A 184 -50.33 10.03 13.92
C THR A 184 -49.47 9.84 12.63
N ALA A 185 -49.95 10.41 11.50
CA ALA A 185 -49.20 10.36 10.24
C ALA A 185 -47.81 10.98 10.36
N GLU A 186 -47.68 12.07 11.11
CA GLU A 186 -46.40 12.74 11.37
C GLU A 186 -45.47 11.88 12.23
N GLN A 187 -45.98 11.24 13.30
CA GLN A 187 -45.20 10.34 14.14
C GLN A 187 -44.71 9.12 13.36
N ARG A 188 -45.57 8.51 12.52
CA ARG A 188 -45.13 7.43 11.59
C ARG A 188 -44.01 7.86 10.66
N HIS A 189 -44.12 9.03 10.12
CA HIS A 189 -43.07 9.59 9.25
C HIS A 189 -41.74 9.77 9.98
N LEU A 190 -41.75 10.31 11.21
CA LEU A 190 -40.57 10.46 12.06
C LEU A 190 -39.94 9.11 12.43
N VAL A 191 -40.76 8.12 12.80
CA VAL A 191 -40.27 6.76 13.09
C VAL A 191 -39.61 6.14 11.85
N GLN A 192 -40.21 6.31 10.67
CA GLN A 192 -39.67 5.80 9.42
C GLN A 192 -38.33 6.50 9.06
N GLN A 193 -38.24 7.80 9.28
CA GLN A 193 -36.97 8.54 9.07
C GLN A 193 -35.88 8.08 10.04
N ALA A 194 -36.21 7.91 11.32
CA ALA A 194 -35.29 7.45 12.32
C ALA A 194 -34.80 6.01 12.03
N PHE A 195 -35.73 5.12 11.62
CA PHE A 195 -35.36 3.76 11.18
C PHE A 195 -34.42 3.77 9.98
N SER A 196 -34.70 4.60 8.98
CA SER A 196 -33.84 4.74 7.81
C SER A 196 -32.44 5.29 8.17
N ALA A 197 -32.37 6.26 9.08
CA ALA A 197 -31.10 6.83 9.55
C ALA A 197 -30.27 5.81 10.32
N LEU A 198 -30.91 5.01 11.17
CA LEU A 198 -30.24 3.93 11.91
C LEU A 198 -29.73 2.81 11.00
N ALA A 199 -30.52 2.40 10.01
CA ALA A 199 -30.10 1.41 9.01
C ALA A 199 -28.86 1.90 8.24
N MET A 200 -28.88 3.17 7.78
CA MET A 200 -27.71 3.76 7.12
C MET A 200 -26.47 3.80 8.01
N THR A 201 -26.63 4.09 9.31
CA THR A 201 -25.51 4.13 10.24
C THR A 201 -24.97 2.71 10.49
N GLY A 202 -25.85 1.71 10.58
CA GLY A 202 -25.49 0.29 10.68
C GLY A 202 -24.66 -0.15 9.47
N ASP A 203 -25.14 0.13 8.27
CA ASP A 203 -24.41 -0.19 7.02
C ASP A 203 -23.02 0.46 7.00
N ALA A 204 -22.89 1.72 7.46
CA ALA A 204 -21.60 2.41 7.53
C ALA A 204 -20.65 1.75 8.56
N VAL A 205 -21.17 1.32 9.71
CA VAL A 205 -20.40 0.60 10.72
C VAL A 205 -19.93 -0.76 10.20
N ASP A 206 -20.81 -1.52 9.52
CA ASP A 206 -20.45 -2.80 8.91
C ASP A 206 -19.39 -2.63 7.80
N ALA A 207 -19.49 -1.58 6.99
CA ALA A 207 -18.46 -1.25 6.00
C ALA A 207 -17.09 -0.90 6.63
N LEU A 208 -17.07 -0.18 7.75
CA LEU A 208 -15.84 0.13 8.51
C LEU A 208 -15.23 -1.15 9.12
N LEU A 209 -16.05 -2.05 9.67
CA LEU A 209 -15.59 -3.34 10.17
C LEU A 209 -14.97 -4.19 9.06
N LEU A 210 -15.63 -4.26 7.91
CA LEU A 210 -15.12 -4.99 6.75
C LEU A 210 -13.79 -4.41 6.26
N LEU A 211 -13.67 -3.08 6.16
CA LEU A 211 -12.43 -2.42 5.78
C LEU A 211 -11.27 -2.76 6.73
N SER A 212 -11.53 -2.77 8.04
CA SER A 212 -10.54 -3.15 9.05
C SER A 212 -10.17 -4.64 8.95
N THR A 213 -11.15 -5.53 8.76
CA THR A 213 -10.92 -6.98 8.61
C THR A 213 -10.09 -7.29 7.36
N VAL A 214 -10.43 -6.66 6.21
CA VAL A 214 -9.69 -6.81 4.95
C VAL A 214 -8.23 -6.37 5.10
N ALA A 215 -7.96 -5.33 5.89
CA ALA A 215 -6.60 -4.86 6.12
C ALA A 215 -5.73 -5.88 6.88
N GLN A 216 -6.28 -6.48 7.93
CA GLN A 216 -5.57 -7.34 8.88
C GLN A 216 -5.49 -8.80 8.45
N GLN A 217 -6.52 -9.30 7.75
CA GLN A 217 -6.62 -10.72 7.43
C GLN A 217 -5.80 -11.09 6.19
N SER A 218 -4.97 -12.12 6.31
CA SER A 218 -4.37 -12.81 5.16
C SER A 218 -5.34 -13.91 4.72
N VAL A 219 -5.65 -13.96 3.43
CA VAL A 219 -6.58 -14.94 2.86
C VAL A 219 -5.89 -15.74 1.76
N GLU A 220 -6.25 -17.01 1.67
CA GLU A 220 -5.82 -17.87 0.57
C GLU A 220 -6.73 -17.64 -0.65
N LEU A 221 -6.11 -17.40 -1.82
CA LEU A 221 -6.85 -17.21 -3.06
C LEU A 221 -7.23 -18.56 -3.65
N GLN A 222 -8.51 -18.74 -3.92
CA GLN A 222 -9.06 -19.97 -4.51
C GLN A 222 -9.79 -19.68 -5.83
N PRO A 223 -9.92 -20.65 -6.75
CA PRO A 223 -10.75 -20.51 -7.92
C PRO A 223 -12.20 -20.18 -7.55
N LEU A 224 -12.76 -19.16 -8.19
CA LEU A 224 -14.09 -18.64 -7.89
C LEU A 224 -15.15 -19.19 -8.85
N GLU A 225 -16.22 -19.74 -8.30
CA GLU A 225 -17.46 -20.04 -9.02
C GLU A 225 -18.29 -18.75 -9.19
N MET A 226 -17.83 -17.87 -10.10
CA MET A 226 -18.35 -16.51 -10.24
C MET A 226 -19.85 -16.46 -10.48
N GLY A 227 -20.40 -17.40 -11.26
CA GLY A 227 -21.84 -17.49 -11.52
C GLY A 227 -22.66 -17.69 -10.25
N ALA A 228 -22.24 -18.61 -9.40
CA ALA A 228 -22.91 -18.88 -8.13
C ALA A 228 -22.84 -17.68 -7.16
N LEU A 229 -21.70 -17.00 -7.11
CA LEU A 229 -21.54 -15.80 -6.29
C LEU A 229 -22.48 -14.68 -6.74
N VAL A 230 -22.55 -14.42 -8.04
CA VAL A 230 -23.46 -13.40 -8.60
C VAL A 230 -24.91 -13.75 -8.34
N GLU A 231 -25.30 -15.02 -8.50
CA GLU A 231 -26.66 -15.48 -8.23
C GLU A 231 -27.05 -15.30 -6.75
N GLN A 232 -26.15 -15.66 -5.83
CA GLN A 232 -26.35 -15.44 -4.40
C GLN A 232 -26.58 -13.95 -4.08
N VAL A 233 -25.79 -13.04 -4.64
CA VAL A 233 -25.94 -11.59 -4.46
C VAL A 233 -27.25 -11.08 -5.09
N LEU A 234 -27.63 -11.56 -6.27
CA LEU A 234 -28.90 -11.19 -6.90
C LEU A 234 -30.12 -11.63 -6.09
N ASN A 235 -30.03 -12.76 -5.38
CA ASN A 235 -31.07 -13.21 -4.47
C ASN A 235 -31.17 -12.29 -3.23
N GLN A 236 -30.05 -11.83 -2.68
CA GLN A 236 -30.04 -10.82 -1.60
C GLN A 236 -30.65 -9.49 -2.05
N LEU A 237 -30.51 -9.11 -3.30
CA LEU A 237 -31.05 -7.89 -3.88
C LEU A 237 -32.42 -8.04 -4.55
N ALA A 238 -33.10 -9.17 -4.35
CA ALA A 238 -34.36 -9.49 -5.04
C ALA A 238 -35.46 -8.42 -4.82
N ASP A 239 -35.65 -7.97 -3.60
CA ASP A 239 -36.65 -6.94 -3.27
C ASP A 239 -36.31 -5.57 -3.89
N LEU A 240 -35.05 -5.17 -3.88
CA LEU A 240 -34.61 -3.92 -4.50
C LEU A 240 -34.79 -3.97 -6.01
N ARG A 241 -34.44 -5.11 -6.63
CA ARG A 241 -34.65 -5.37 -8.06
C ARG A 241 -36.14 -5.30 -8.45
N ALA A 242 -36.99 -5.93 -7.68
CA ALA A 242 -38.43 -5.93 -7.92
C ALA A 242 -39.03 -4.51 -7.84
N ARG A 243 -38.65 -3.75 -6.80
CA ARG A 243 -39.08 -2.34 -6.62
C ARG A 243 -38.63 -1.43 -7.75
N THR A 244 -37.42 -1.60 -8.25
CA THR A 244 -36.87 -0.77 -9.33
C THR A 244 -37.26 -1.25 -10.71
N ARG A 245 -37.88 -2.43 -10.86
CA ARG A 245 -38.20 -3.08 -12.15
C ARG A 245 -37.00 -3.23 -13.06
N ALA A 246 -35.83 -3.48 -12.47
CA ALA A 246 -34.57 -3.53 -13.20
C ALA A 246 -34.51 -4.73 -14.16
N SER A 247 -34.03 -4.47 -15.37
CA SER A 247 -33.63 -5.52 -16.32
C SER A 247 -32.19 -5.93 -16.11
N LEU A 248 -31.91 -7.24 -16.19
CA LEU A 248 -30.58 -7.81 -15.98
C LEU A 248 -30.20 -8.65 -17.19
N LYS A 249 -28.96 -8.45 -17.66
CA LYS A 249 -28.34 -9.28 -18.71
C LYS A 249 -27.06 -9.91 -18.14
N LEU A 250 -27.04 -11.23 -18.07
CA LEU A 250 -25.91 -12.02 -17.58
C LEU A 250 -25.13 -12.64 -18.73
N PRO A 251 -23.82 -12.87 -18.58
CA PRO A 251 -23.03 -13.60 -19.57
C PRO A 251 -23.42 -15.09 -19.58
N LYS A 252 -23.25 -15.75 -20.71
CA LYS A 252 -23.49 -17.21 -20.85
C LYS A 252 -22.50 -18.06 -20.06
N ALA A 253 -21.29 -17.57 -19.86
CA ALA A 253 -20.23 -18.21 -19.10
C ALA A 253 -19.35 -17.17 -18.42
N TRP A 254 -18.81 -17.52 -17.26
CA TRP A 254 -17.89 -16.68 -16.50
C TRP A 254 -16.46 -17.17 -16.66
N PRO A 255 -15.49 -16.27 -16.93
CA PRO A 255 -14.07 -16.65 -16.91
C PRO A 255 -13.62 -16.97 -15.47
N LEU A 256 -12.66 -17.89 -15.35
CA LEU A 256 -12.15 -18.38 -14.08
C LEU A 256 -11.13 -17.40 -13.51
N ALA A 257 -11.34 -16.96 -12.28
CA ALA A 257 -10.45 -16.07 -11.54
C ALA A 257 -10.14 -16.64 -10.16
N LEU A 258 -9.03 -16.17 -9.57
CA LEU A 258 -8.63 -16.47 -8.20
C LEU A 258 -9.12 -15.35 -7.28
N GLY A 259 -9.60 -15.70 -6.10
CA GLY A 259 -10.03 -14.75 -5.08
C GLY A 259 -10.49 -15.41 -3.81
N TYR A 260 -11.05 -14.61 -2.90
CA TYR A 260 -11.69 -15.07 -1.69
C TYR A 260 -13.20 -14.81 -1.80
N ALA A 261 -13.99 -15.88 -1.92
CA ALA A 261 -15.40 -15.83 -2.26
C ALA A 261 -16.24 -14.86 -1.41
N PRO A 262 -16.11 -14.81 -0.05
CA PRO A 262 -16.87 -13.87 0.76
C PRO A 262 -16.60 -12.40 0.39
N TRP A 263 -15.34 -12.03 0.16
CA TRP A 263 -14.99 -10.66 -0.19
C TRP A 263 -15.43 -10.29 -1.62
N VAL A 264 -15.33 -11.24 -2.56
CA VAL A 264 -15.79 -10.99 -3.93
C VAL A 264 -17.32 -10.90 -3.99
N GLY A 265 -18.04 -11.60 -3.12
CA GLY A 265 -19.48 -11.42 -2.92
C GLY A 265 -19.82 -9.99 -2.51
N GLU A 266 -19.08 -9.40 -1.56
CA GLU A 266 -19.23 -8.01 -1.14
C GLU A 266 -18.92 -7.01 -2.26
N VAL A 267 -17.93 -7.31 -3.13
CA VAL A 267 -17.66 -6.48 -4.32
C VAL A 267 -18.88 -6.44 -5.23
N TRP A 268 -19.45 -7.61 -5.57
CA TRP A 268 -20.64 -7.69 -6.40
C TRP A 268 -21.86 -7.02 -5.74
N LEU A 269 -22.07 -7.23 -4.44
CA LEU A 269 -23.17 -6.61 -3.70
C LEU A 269 -23.12 -5.08 -3.78
N ASN A 270 -21.96 -4.50 -3.57
CA ASN A 270 -21.76 -3.06 -3.67
C ASN A 270 -22.00 -2.53 -5.09
N LEU A 271 -21.41 -3.16 -6.11
CA LEU A 271 -21.55 -2.71 -7.50
C LEU A 271 -22.98 -2.86 -8.01
N LEU A 272 -23.64 -3.99 -7.74
CA LEU A 272 -25.02 -4.25 -8.16
C LEU A 272 -26.02 -3.40 -7.41
N SER A 273 -25.86 -3.21 -6.10
CA SER A 273 -26.69 -2.29 -5.32
C SER A 273 -26.60 -0.86 -5.87
N ASN A 274 -25.38 -0.40 -6.22
CA ASN A 274 -25.18 0.91 -6.84
C ASN A 274 -25.87 0.99 -8.21
N ALA A 275 -25.72 -0.01 -9.07
CA ALA A 275 -26.37 -0.03 -10.38
C ALA A 275 -27.92 -0.01 -10.28
N LEU A 276 -28.49 -0.70 -9.28
CA LEU A 276 -29.92 -0.67 -9.00
C LEU A 276 -30.42 0.66 -8.46
N LYS A 277 -29.62 1.36 -7.65
CA LYS A 277 -29.98 2.64 -7.01
C LYS A 277 -29.76 3.84 -7.93
N TYR A 278 -28.69 3.83 -8.74
CA TYR A 278 -28.24 4.98 -9.53
C TYR A 278 -28.36 4.77 -11.04
N GLY A 279 -28.74 3.59 -11.47
CA GLY A 279 -29.08 3.31 -12.87
C GLY A 279 -30.23 4.14 -13.38
N GLY A 280 -30.60 3.98 -14.64
CA GLY A 280 -31.72 4.69 -15.28
C GLY A 280 -33.07 4.33 -14.65
N SER A 281 -34.15 4.84 -15.23
CA SER A 281 -35.51 4.54 -14.77
C SER A 281 -36.34 3.96 -15.92
N PRO A 282 -36.54 2.63 -16.00
CA PRO A 282 -36.03 1.58 -15.12
C PRO A 282 -34.51 1.32 -15.31
N PRO A 283 -33.81 0.76 -14.31
CA PRO A 283 -32.42 0.38 -14.47
C PRO A 283 -32.24 -0.78 -15.46
N SER A 284 -31.28 -0.63 -16.38
CA SER A 284 -30.83 -1.68 -17.27
C SER A 284 -29.38 -2.02 -16.96
N ILE A 285 -29.14 -3.23 -16.49
CA ILE A 285 -27.84 -3.64 -15.94
C ILE A 285 -27.31 -4.83 -16.74
N GLU A 286 -26.09 -4.70 -17.26
CA GLU A 286 -25.38 -5.78 -17.95
C GLU A 286 -24.15 -6.17 -17.14
N LEU A 287 -23.96 -7.46 -16.90
CA LEU A 287 -22.77 -8.00 -16.24
C LEU A 287 -21.93 -8.80 -17.24
N GLY A 288 -20.64 -8.82 -17.01
CA GLY A 288 -19.75 -9.62 -17.84
C GLY A 288 -18.38 -9.81 -17.22
N GLY A 289 -17.59 -10.61 -17.93
CA GLY A 289 -16.19 -10.83 -17.59
C GLY A 289 -15.39 -11.22 -18.84
N THR A 290 -14.14 -10.74 -18.90
CA THR A 290 -13.19 -11.09 -19.99
C THR A 290 -11.81 -11.34 -19.41
N PRO A 291 -11.09 -12.36 -19.88
CA PRO A 291 -9.66 -12.50 -19.60
C PRO A 291 -8.87 -11.32 -20.18
N GLN A 292 -7.92 -10.80 -19.39
CA GLN A 292 -7.07 -9.68 -19.77
C GLN A 292 -5.64 -9.91 -19.25
N GLY A 293 -4.81 -10.60 -20.03
CA GLY A 293 -3.45 -10.98 -19.63
C GLY A 293 -3.45 -11.91 -18.41
N SER A 294 -2.75 -11.51 -17.35
CA SER A 294 -2.67 -12.27 -16.08
C SER A 294 -3.88 -12.09 -15.18
N HIS A 295 -4.87 -11.30 -15.58
CA HIS A 295 -6.07 -10.99 -14.80
C HIS A 295 -7.33 -11.30 -15.59
N VAL A 296 -8.44 -11.36 -14.86
CA VAL A 296 -9.80 -11.40 -15.43
C VAL A 296 -10.49 -10.13 -15.01
N ARG A 297 -10.97 -9.37 -15.99
CA ARG A 297 -11.75 -8.15 -15.75
C ARG A 297 -13.23 -8.49 -15.73
N PHE A 298 -13.92 -8.17 -14.64
CA PHE A 298 -15.36 -8.26 -14.45
C PHE A 298 -15.96 -6.86 -14.45
N TRP A 299 -17.20 -6.69 -14.93
CA TRP A 299 -17.84 -5.39 -14.98
C TRP A 299 -19.35 -5.46 -14.70
N VAL A 300 -19.88 -4.30 -14.26
CA VAL A 300 -21.29 -3.97 -14.18
C VAL A 300 -21.50 -2.71 -15.02
N ARG A 301 -22.30 -2.78 -16.06
CA ARG A 301 -22.74 -1.64 -16.87
C ARG A 301 -24.15 -1.25 -16.47
N ASP A 302 -24.37 0.02 -16.24
CA ASP A 302 -25.68 0.60 -15.97
C ASP A 302 -26.06 1.64 -17.05
N ASN A 303 -27.33 1.99 -17.12
CA ASN A 303 -27.87 3.03 -18.00
C ASN A 303 -28.17 4.33 -17.23
N GLY A 304 -27.49 4.60 -16.14
CA GLY A 304 -27.64 5.81 -15.33
C GLY A 304 -26.99 7.04 -15.99
N GLN A 305 -26.96 8.13 -15.23
CA GLN A 305 -26.28 9.34 -15.67
C GLN A 305 -24.77 9.07 -15.77
N THR A 306 -24.18 9.37 -16.92
CA THR A 306 -22.74 9.20 -17.13
C THR A 306 -21.95 10.13 -16.24
N LEU A 307 -21.01 9.59 -15.48
CA LEU A 307 -20.12 10.33 -14.61
C LEU A 307 -19.07 11.12 -15.40
N SER A 308 -18.88 12.38 -15.03
CA SER A 308 -17.79 13.21 -15.55
C SER A 308 -16.41 12.67 -15.13
N GLU A 309 -15.34 13.12 -15.78
CA GLU A 309 -13.99 12.69 -15.43
C GLU A 309 -13.60 13.05 -14.00
N GLN A 310 -14.05 14.21 -13.51
CA GLN A 310 -13.80 14.64 -12.14
C GLN A 310 -14.54 13.77 -11.12
N GLU A 311 -15.79 13.42 -11.40
CA GLU A 311 -16.60 12.54 -10.55
C GLU A 311 -16.00 11.15 -10.49
N ARG A 312 -15.55 10.57 -11.63
CA ARG A 312 -14.88 9.26 -11.67
C ARG A 312 -13.65 9.17 -10.79
N LYS A 313 -12.87 10.25 -10.65
CA LYS A 313 -11.71 10.31 -9.75
C LYS A 313 -12.10 10.38 -8.28
N ARG A 314 -13.29 10.87 -7.96
CA ARG A 314 -13.73 11.13 -6.59
C ARG A 314 -14.59 10.04 -5.96
N ILE A 315 -15.27 9.20 -6.77
CA ILE A 315 -16.20 8.19 -6.24
C ILE A 315 -15.55 7.09 -5.39
N PHE A 316 -14.23 6.92 -5.47
CA PHE A 316 -13.46 6.00 -4.63
C PHE A 316 -12.89 6.66 -3.36
N ILE A 317 -13.22 7.94 -3.09
CA ILE A 317 -12.85 8.63 -1.87
C ILE A 317 -13.95 8.37 -0.81
N ALA A 318 -13.54 8.01 0.40
CA ALA A 318 -14.46 7.72 1.49
C ALA A 318 -15.44 8.87 1.75
N PHE A 319 -16.70 8.51 2.06
CA PHE A 319 -17.80 9.44 2.34
C PHE A 319 -18.17 10.37 1.19
N THR A 320 -17.68 10.13 -0.03
CA THR A 320 -18.05 10.89 -1.21
C THR A 320 -19.41 10.44 -1.75
N ARG A 321 -20.34 11.40 -1.91
CA ARG A 321 -21.65 11.20 -2.52
C ARG A 321 -21.87 12.27 -3.60
N LEU A 322 -22.11 11.86 -4.84
CA LEU A 322 -22.28 12.78 -5.96
C LEU A 322 -23.72 13.32 -6.06
N HIS A 323 -24.72 12.50 -5.66
CA HIS A 323 -26.15 12.87 -5.75
C HIS A 323 -26.83 12.56 -4.42
N GLN A 324 -26.87 13.54 -3.50
CA GLN A 324 -27.44 13.37 -2.16
C GLN A 324 -28.94 13.08 -2.15
N GLU A 325 -29.67 13.49 -3.20
CA GLU A 325 -31.12 13.43 -3.26
C GLU A 325 -31.68 12.12 -3.85
N ARG A 326 -30.87 11.32 -4.57
CA ARG A 326 -31.40 10.19 -5.36
C ARG A 326 -31.45 8.84 -4.65
N ALA A 327 -30.62 8.58 -3.67
CA ALA A 327 -30.66 7.32 -2.92
C ALA A 327 -29.94 7.41 -1.57
N ALA A 328 -30.39 6.65 -0.57
CA ALA A 328 -29.74 6.51 0.71
C ALA A 328 -28.44 5.69 0.57
N GLY A 329 -27.35 6.15 1.20
CA GLY A 329 -26.06 5.46 1.22
C GLY A 329 -24.99 6.25 1.98
N HIS A 330 -24.01 5.57 2.54
CA HIS A 330 -22.96 6.14 3.42
C HIS A 330 -21.67 6.54 2.68
N GLY A 331 -21.53 6.25 1.36
CA GLY A 331 -20.35 6.61 0.57
C GLY A 331 -19.09 5.77 0.85
N LEU A 332 -19.22 4.59 1.46
CA LEU A 332 -18.10 3.67 1.74
C LEU A 332 -18.06 2.47 0.80
N GLY A 333 -19.13 2.15 0.09
CA GLY A 333 -19.23 0.92 -0.71
C GLY A 333 -18.13 0.80 -1.77
N LEU A 334 -17.85 1.85 -2.55
CA LEU A 334 -16.80 1.81 -3.58
C LEU A 334 -15.38 1.81 -2.96
N VAL A 335 -15.18 2.43 -1.81
CA VAL A 335 -13.93 2.33 -1.04
C VAL A 335 -13.69 0.90 -0.58
N THR A 336 -14.74 0.23 -0.11
CA THR A 336 -14.70 -1.19 0.26
C THR A 336 -14.33 -2.06 -0.93
N VAL A 337 -14.97 -1.83 -2.09
CA VAL A 337 -14.62 -2.51 -3.35
C VAL A 337 -13.13 -2.34 -3.68
N GLN A 338 -12.63 -1.11 -3.63
CA GLN A 338 -11.23 -0.81 -3.92
C GLN A 338 -10.28 -1.53 -2.96
N ARG A 339 -10.56 -1.48 -1.66
CA ARG A 339 -9.72 -2.12 -0.64
C ARG A 339 -9.67 -3.64 -0.80
N ILE A 340 -10.83 -4.28 -0.98
CA ILE A 340 -10.94 -5.72 -1.22
C ILE A 340 -10.14 -6.14 -2.45
N VAL A 341 -10.42 -5.51 -3.59
CA VAL A 341 -9.80 -5.89 -4.85
C VAL A 341 -8.30 -5.67 -4.84
N SER A 342 -7.82 -4.57 -4.27
CA SER A 342 -6.37 -4.32 -4.09
C SER A 342 -5.72 -5.38 -3.20
N LYS A 343 -6.37 -5.80 -2.11
CA LYS A 343 -5.87 -6.87 -1.22
C LYS A 343 -5.81 -8.24 -1.91
N LEU A 344 -6.69 -8.50 -2.87
CA LEU A 344 -6.70 -9.71 -3.70
C LEU A 344 -5.72 -9.63 -4.90
N GLY A 345 -4.91 -8.58 -5.00
CA GLY A 345 -3.91 -8.39 -6.07
C GLY A 345 -4.52 -7.88 -7.38
N GLY A 346 -5.69 -7.25 -7.33
CA GLY A 346 -6.40 -6.72 -8.48
C GLY A 346 -6.46 -5.18 -8.54
N ASN A 347 -7.25 -4.66 -9.45
CA ASN A 347 -7.53 -3.23 -9.59
C ASN A 347 -9.01 -2.98 -9.91
N VAL A 348 -9.47 -1.75 -9.62
CA VAL A 348 -10.85 -1.30 -9.86
C VAL A 348 -10.86 -0.01 -10.67
N GLY A 349 -11.98 0.26 -11.33
CA GLY A 349 -12.17 1.51 -12.03
C GLY A 349 -13.59 1.71 -12.53
N VAL A 350 -13.79 2.86 -13.17
CA VAL A 350 -15.04 3.21 -13.82
C VAL A 350 -14.76 3.90 -15.15
N SER A 351 -15.54 3.61 -16.15
CA SER A 351 -15.54 4.24 -17.48
C SER A 351 -16.96 4.58 -17.93
N ALA A 352 -17.09 5.48 -18.89
CA ALA A 352 -18.36 5.67 -19.57
C ALA A 352 -18.69 4.44 -20.40
N ALA A 353 -19.94 3.96 -20.34
CA ALA A 353 -20.39 2.87 -21.20
C ALA A 353 -20.65 3.39 -22.63
N THR A 354 -20.42 2.54 -23.63
CA THR A 354 -20.55 2.92 -25.06
C THR A 354 -21.97 3.31 -25.47
N GLN A 355 -22.99 2.82 -24.78
CA GLN A 355 -24.40 3.09 -25.04
C GLN A 355 -25.01 4.12 -24.06
N GLY A 356 -24.19 4.91 -23.34
CA GLY A 356 -24.58 5.77 -22.24
C GLY A 356 -24.57 5.03 -20.91
N GLY A 357 -24.50 5.79 -19.78
CA GLY A 357 -24.33 5.22 -18.44
C GLY A 357 -22.87 4.98 -18.07
N ASN A 358 -22.64 4.07 -17.11
CA ASN A 358 -21.33 3.80 -16.56
C ASN A 358 -20.99 2.31 -16.62
N GLU A 359 -19.70 2.01 -16.74
CA GLU A 359 -19.15 0.67 -16.58
C GLU A 359 -18.22 0.68 -15.37
N PHE A 360 -18.66 0.10 -14.26
CA PHE A 360 -17.82 -0.19 -13.12
C PHE A 360 -17.15 -1.54 -13.31
N PHE A 361 -15.84 -1.62 -13.09
CA PHE A 361 -15.10 -2.85 -13.26
C PHE A 361 -14.14 -3.12 -12.11
N PHE A 362 -13.86 -4.40 -11.93
CA PHE A 362 -12.75 -4.87 -11.10
C PHE A 362 -12.02 -6.01 -11.81
N ALA A 363 -10.75 -6.14 -11.57
CA ALA A 363 -9.92 -7.22 -12.10
C ALA A 363 -9.39 -8.08 -10.96
N LEU A 364 -9.31 -9.38 -11.16
CA LEU A 364 -8.74 -10.35 -10.23
C LEU A 364 -7.70 -11.21 -10.96
N PRO A 365 -6.71 -11.78 -10.26
CA PRO A 365 -5.77 -12.71 -10.87
C PRO A 365 -6.47 -13.85 -11.59
N ALA A 366 -6.03 -14.15 -12.81
CA ALA A 366 -6.57 -15.29 -13.57
C ALA A 366 -6.12 -16.60 -12.91
N ALA A 367 -7.03 -17.56 -12.80
CA ALA A 367 -6.60 -18.91 -12.49
C ALA A 367 -5.81 -19.45 -13.70
N SER A 368 -4.52 -19.76 -13.52
CA SER A 368 -3.78 -20.45 -14.58
C SER A 368 -4.53 -21.74 -14.87
N LYS A 369 -4.81 -22.03 -16.14
CA LYS A 369 -5.18 -23.38 -16.52
C LYS A 369 -4.00 -24.26 -16.11
N ALA A 370 -4.11 -24.91 -14.93
CA ALA A 370 -3.22 -26.01 -14.61
C ALA A 370 -3.25 -26.94 -15.81
N GLY A 371 -2.11 -27.14 -16.43
CA GLY A 371 -2.00 -27.97 -17.62
C GLY A 371 -2.61 -29.35 -17.33
N ARG A 372 -3.52 -29.73 -18.22
CA ARG A 372 -3.92 -31.10 -18.38
C ARG A 372 -2.81 -31.85 -19.08
#